data_4500a8ffa2dd8d4f11f502522b6d53fb
#
_entry.id   4500a8ffa2dd8d4f11f502522b6d53fb
#
_cell.length_a   1.000
_cell.length_b   1.000
_cell.length_c   1.000
_cell.angle_alpha   90.00
_cell.angle_beta   90.00
_cell.angle_gamma   90.00
#
_symmetry.space_group_name_H-M   'P 1'
#
loop_
_entity.id
_entity.type
_entity.pdbx_description
1 polymer ?
#
loop_
_entity_poly.entity_id
_entity_poly.type
_entity_poly.pdbx_seq_one_letter_code
_entity_poly.pdbx_strand_id
1 'polypeptide(L)'
;MQKRKLGKSNLEVSAIGLGCMGMSFGYGPAKDKNEMMSLIRAAVERGITFFDTAEVYGPFTNEELVGEALAPFREQVVIATKFGFKPASTGDARWSELDSRPEHIKEVADASLKRLRTDVIDLFYQHRVDPGVPIEDVAGAVKELLQQGKVKHFGLSEAGVQTIRRAHAVQPLTALQNEYSLWFRDPEEEVLSTLEELGIGFVPYSPLGRGFLTGKINENTTFDSSDFRNILPRFTPEARKTNQALVDLLGEIAKRKKATPAQIALAWLLAQKPWIVPIPGTTKLHRLEENIGAAAIELTADDLREIESAASKITVQGARYPEHIEQKTGR
;
A
#
# COMPACT_ATOMS: atom_id res chain seq x y z
N MET A 1 5.91 -17.74 -7.32
CA MET A 1 4.76 -16.81 -7.43
C MET A 1 4.77 -16.17 -8.80
N GLN A 2 3.59 -15.91 -9.40
CA GLN A 2 3.49 -15.13 -10.64
C GLN A 2 4.11 -13.74 -10.46
N LYS A 3 4.67 -13.22 -11.54
CA LYS A 3 5.23 -11.87 -11.57
C LYS A 3 4.34 -10.93 -12.40
N ARG A 4 4.37 -9.65 -12.08
CA ARG A 4 3.65 -8.59 -12.77
C ARG A 4 4.56 -7.40 -13.02
N LYS A 5 4.34 -6.72 -14.15
CA LYS A 5 5.01 -5.45 -14.44
C LYS A 5 4.17 -4.29 -13.92
N LEU A 6 4.82 -3.33 -13.27
CA LEU A 6 4.18 -2.09 -12.88
C LEU A 6 4.05 -1.17 -14.11
N GLY A 7 2.89 -1.23 -14.71
CA GLY A 7 2.56 -0.50 -15.94
C GLY A 7 3.41 -0.91 -17.13
N LYS A 8 3.83 0.08 -17.92
CA LYS A 8 4.76 -0.07 -19.07
C LYS A 8 6.22 0.05 -18.65
N SER A 9 6.52 0.19 -17.36
CA SER A 9 7.89 0.21 -16.87
C SER A 9 8.53 -1.19 -17.00
N ASN A 10 9.84 -1.24 -16.84
CA ASN A 10 10.57 -2.52 -16.79
C ASN A 10 10.61 -3.12 -15.37
N LEU A 11 9.95 -2.50 -14.40
CA LEU A 11 9.90 -2.97 -13.03
C LEU A 11 8.94 -4.15 -12.91
N GLU A 12 9.49 -5.34 -12.77
CA GLU A 12 8.77 -6.59 -12.56
C GLU A 12 8.86 -7.02 -11.10
N VAL A 13 7.73 -7.33 -10.50
CA VAL A 13 7.61 -7.72 -9.09
C VAL A 13 6.69 -8.94 -8.94
N SER A 14 6.70 -9.58 -7.76
CA SER A 14 5.71 -10.61 -7.43
C SER A 14 4.29 -10.05 -7.50
N ALA A 15 3.32 -10.86 -7.91
CA ALA A 15 1.91 -10.45 -8.08
C ALA A 15 1.28 -9.87 -6.81
N ILE A 16 1.82 -10.23 -5.65
CA ILE A 16 1.48 -9.68 -4.32
C ILE A 16 2.78 -9.22 -3.68
N GLY A 17 2.80 -7.99 -3.16
CA GLY A 17 3.89 -7.48 -2.34
C GLY A 17 3.59 -7.58 -0.84
N LEU A 18 4.50 -7.14 -0.01
CA LEU A 18 4.35 -7.08 1.45
C LEU A 18 4.43 -5.63 1.94
N GLY A 19 3.33 -5.11 2.48
CA GLY A 19 3.31 -3.84 3.23
C GLY A 19 3.89 -4.04 4.62
N CYS A 20 4.96 -3.31 4.95
CA CYS A 20 5.70 -3.50 6.20
C CYS A 20 5.26 -2.57 7.34
N MET A 21 4.37 -1.59 7.08
CA MET A 21 3.96 -0.57 8.06
C MET A 21 3.55 -1.17 9.40
N GLY A 22 2.68 -2.18 9.40
CA GLY A 22 2.09 -2.75 10.62
C GLY A 22 3.08 -3.48 11.54
N MET A 23 4.33 -3.66 11.12
CA MET A 23 5.38 -4.30 11.92
C MET A 23 5.90 -3.36 13.02
N SER A 24 5.88 -2.05 12.78
CA SER A 24 6.40 -1.05 13.72
C SER A 24 5.51 0.18 13.89
N PHE A 25 4.39 0.28 13.17
CA PHE A 25 3.57 1.50 13.16
C PHE A 25 2.10 1.23 12.85
N GLY A 26 1.20 1.97 13.50
CA GLY A 26 -0.21 2.16 13.08
C GLY A 26 -1.21 1.13 13.60
N TYR A 27 -0.81 -0.09 13.94
CA TYR A 27 -1.73 -1.15 14.39
C TYR A 27 -1.38 -1.68 15.78
N GLY A 28 -1.35 -0.77 16.75
CA GLY A 28 -0.93 -1.07 18.11
C GLY A 28 0.59 -0.97 18.28
N PRO A 29 1.15 -1.49 19.39
CA PRO A 29 2.58 -1.44 19.67
C PRO A 29 3.43 -2.09 18.58
N ALA A 30 4.65 -1.56 18.39
CA ALA A 30 5.65 -2.17 17.51
C ALA A 30 5.88 -3.65 17.91
N LYS A 31 6.06 -4.50 16.91
CA LYS A 31 6.27 -5.94 17.13
C LYS A 31 7.75 -6.22 17.41
N ASP A 32 8.03 -7.42 17.93
CA ASP A 32 9.40 -7.86 18.14
C ASP A 32 10.20 -7.82 16.83
N LYS A 33 11.36 -7.20 16.87
CA LYS A 33 12.21 -6.99 15.69
C LYS A 33 12.63 -8.31 15.04
N ASN A 34 13.04 -9.29 15.84
CA ASN A 34 13.53 -10.57 15.33
C ASN A 34 12.41 -11.40 14.71
N GLU A 35 11.20 -11.37 15.32
CA GLU A 35 10.03 -12.00 14.73
C GLU A 35 9.70 -11.37 13.37
N MET A 36 9.74 -10.04 13.26
CA MET A 36 9.42 -9.35 12.01
C MET A 36 10.50 -9.55 10.95
N MET A 37 11.77 -9.58 11.33
CA MET A 37 12.85 -9.97 10.40
C MET A 37 12.66 -11.37 9.85
N SER A 38 12.31 -12.31 10.72
CA SER A 38 12.01 -13.70 10.33
C SER A 38 10.83 -13.76 9.37
N LEU A 39 9.77 -12.97 9.60
CA LEU A 39 8.61 -12.90 8.74
C LEU A 39 8.94 -12.31 7.35
N ILE A 40 9.74 -11.24 7.28
CA ILE A 40 10.18 -10.65 6.02
C ILE A 40 11.01 -11.66 5.21
N ARG A 41 11.95 -12.36 5.86
CA ARG A 41 12.77 -13.40 5.21
C ARG A 41 11.90 -14.57 4.72
N ALA A 42 10.95 -15.02 5.54
CA ALA A 42 9.98 -16.02 5.14
C ALA A 42 9.13 -15.60 3.92
N ALA A 43 8.87 -14.30 3.76
CA ALA A 43 8.18 -13.78 2.58
C ALA A 43 9.05 -13.91 1.31
N VAL A 44 10.34 -13.59 1.40
CA VAL A 44 11.29 -13.80 0.29
C VAL A 44 11.35 -15.27 -0.10
N GLU A 45 11.51 -16.17 0.86
CA GLU A 45 11.55 -17.63 0.63
C GLU A 45 10.28 -18.15 -0.06
N ARG A 46 9.13 -17.51 0.15
CA ARG A 46 7.84 -17.82 -0.48
C ARG A 46 7.61 -17.10 -1.82
N GLY A 47 8.62 -16.38 -2.30
CA GLY A 47 8.64 -15.75 -3.61
C GLY A 47 8.03 -14.35 -3.67
N ILE A 48 7.84 -13.66 -2.54
CA ILE A 48 7.58 -12.21 -2.55
C ILE A 48 8.89 -11.50 -2.90
N THR A 49 8.80 -10.60 -3.89
CA THR A 49 9.93 -9.78 -4.31
C THR A 49 9.70 -8.29 -4.14
N PHE A 50 8.52 -7.87 -3.66
CA PHE A 50 8.15 -6.46 -3.52
C PHE A 50 7.81 -6.12 -2.07
N PHE A 51 8.58 -5.22 -1.46
CA PHE A 51 8.47 -4.80 -0.07
C PHE A 51 8.27 -3.30 0.01
N ASP A 52 7.24 -2.87 0.75
CA ASP A 52 6.85 -1.46 0.87
C ASP A 52 7.00 -0.96 2.29
N THR A 53 7.76 0.13 2.45
CA THR A 53 7.99 0.83 3.71
C THR A 53 7.85 2.34 3.53
N ALA A 54 8.18 3.14 4.51
CA ALA A 54 8.30 4.60 4.44
C ALA A 54 9.14 5.13 5.60
N GLU A 55 9.76 6.30 5.41
CA GLU A 55 10.54 6.96 6.46
C GLU A 55 9.70 7.26 7.72
N VAL A 56 8.44 7.64 7.53
CA VAL A 56 7.54 8.02 8.62
C VAL A 56 7.07 6.84 9.48
N TYR A 57 7.30 5.61 9.04
CA TYR A 57 6.87 4.43 9.79
C TYR A 57 7.80 4.15 10.96
N GLY A 58 7.27 4.36 12.19
CA GLY A 58 7.94 4.10 13.42
C GLY A 58 8.73 5.18 14.14
N PRO A 59 8.88 6.47 13.72
CA PRO A 59 9.48 6.88 12.46
C PRO A 59 10.90 6.28 12.29
N PHE A 60 11.31 6.08 11.07
CA PHE A 60 12.61 5.52 10.63
C PHE A 60 12.85 4.04 10.95
N THR A 61 12.37 3.53 12.08
CA THR A 61 12.65 2.16 12.57
C THR A 61 12.13 1.07 11.64
N ASN A 62 11.09 1.35 10.84
CA ASN A 62 10.60 0.40 9.85
C ASN A 62 11.57 0.22 8.68
N GLU A 63 12.18 1.29 8.17
CA GLU A 63 13.21 1.18 7.14
C GLU A 63 14.45 0.45 7.66
N GLU A 64 14.87 0.68 8.91
CA GLU A 64 15.97 -0.07 9.54
C GLU A 64 15.67 -1.57 9.65
N LEU A 65 14.44 -1.93 10.06
CA LEU A 65 13.97 -3.31 10.12
C LEU A 65 14.00 -3.98 8.73
N VAL A 66 13.42 -3.31 7.73
CA VAL A 66 13.34 -3.83 6.36
C VAL A 66 14.73 -3.96 5.76
N GLY A 67 15.58 -2.95 5.92
CA GLY A 67 16.96 -2.95 5.43
C GLY A 67 17.78 -4.09 6.00
N GLU A 68 17.72 -4.32 7.32
CA GLU A 68 18.44 -5.41 7.98
C GLU A 68 17.91 -6.78 7.57
N ALA A 69 16.59 -6.94 7.47
CA ALA A 69 15.98 -8.20 7.07
C ALA A 69 16.32 -8.60 5.64
N LEU A 70 16.32 -7.62 4.71
CA LEU A 70 16.49 -7.84 3.28
C LEU A 70 17.94 -7.74 2.78
N ALA A 71 18.89 -7.27 3.59
CA ALA A 71 20.29 -7.15 3.20
C ALA A 71 20.85 -8.43 2.54
N PRO A 72 20.59 -9.66 3.06
CA PRO A 72 21.06 -10.89 2.42
C PRO A 72 20.41 -11.20 1.06
N PHE A 73 19.28 -10.55 0.74
CA PHE A 73 18.46 -10.83 -0.43
C PHE A 73 18.36 -9.64 -1.38
N ARG A 74 19.18 -8.58 -1.16
CA ARG A 74 19.03 -7.28 -1.83
C ARG A 74 18.86 -7.37 -3.34
N GLU A 75 19.65 -8.22 -4.00
CA GLU A 75 19.62 -8.41 -5.46
C GLU A 75 18.36 -9.15 -5.96
N GLN A 76 17.59 -9.76 -5.07
CA GLN A 76 16.42 -10.58 -5.40
C GLN A 76 15.11 -9.83 -5.18
N VAL A 77 15.16 -8.64 -4.57
CA VAL A 77 13.98 -7.92 -4.10
C VAL A 77 13.94 -6.48 -4.60
N VAL A 78 12.74 -5.95 -4.64
CA VAL A 78 12.40 -4.55 -4.93
C VAL A 78 11.95 -3.91 -3.63
N ILE A 79 12.62 -2.86 -3.21
CA ILE A 79 12.28 -2.09 -2.01
C ILE A 79 11.69 -0.75 -2.44
N ALA A 80 10.45 -0.51 -2.00
CA ALA A 80 9.79 0.79 -2.13
C ALA A 80 9.78 1.50 -0.79
N THR A 81 10.14 2.78 -0.80
CA THR A 81 10.00 3.68 0.35
C THR A 81 9.44 5.03 -0.07
N LYS A 82 9.15 5.90 0.90
CA LYS A 82 8.37 7.13 0.66
C LYS A 82 8.96 8.33 1.39
N PHE A 83 8.88 9.50 0.77
CA PHE A 83 9.20 10.82 1.33
C PHE A 83 7.95 11.70 1.40
N GLY A 84 8.07 12.88 1.99
CA GLY A 84 7.08 13.96 1.90
C GLY A 84 6.32 14.24 3.19
N PHE A 85 6.45 13.41 4.22
CA PHE A 85 6.07 13.79 5.58
C PHE A 85 7.29 14.36 6.31
N LYS A 86 7.04 15.35 7.15
CA LYS A 86 8.03 15.83 8.12
C LYS A 86 7.82 15.01 9.41
N PRO A 87 8.73 14.08 9.74
CA PRO A 87 8.58 13.31 10.96
C PRO A 87 8.56 14.23 12.17
N ALA A 88 7.59 14.02 13.07
CA ALA A 88 7.51 14.83 14.27
C ALA A 88 8.69 14.56 15.20
N SER A 89 9.23 15.60 15.76
CA SER A 89 10.29 15.53 16.78
C SER A 89 9.81 14.99 18.13
N THR A 90 8.50 14.87 18.34
CA THR A 90 7.85 14.33 19.56
C THR A 90 6.70 13.40 19.22
N GLY A 91 6.67 12.27 19.88
CA GLY A 91 5.95 11.02 19.60
C GLY A 91 4.47 10.97 19.24
N ASP A 92 3.71 12.06 19.10
CA ASP A 92 2.26 12.02 18.88
C ASP A 92 1.77 12.50 17.51
N ALA A 93 2.65 12.97 16.65
CA ALA A 93 2.24 13.46 15.34
C ALA A 93 2.26 12.34 14.28
N ARG A 94 1.29 11.45 14.34
CA ARG A 94 1.12 10.32 13.39
C ARG A 94 0.90 10.76 11.95
N TRP A 95 0.62 12.04 11.71
CA TRP A 95 0.35 12.63 10.38
C TRP A 95 0.84 14.08 10.39
N SER A 96 2.14 14.24 10.62
CA SER A 96 2.84 15.52 10.70
C SER A 96 2.68 16.38 9.43
N GLU A 97 3.25 17.56 9.46
CA GLU A 97 3.32 18.47 8.33
C GLU A 97 3.93 17.78 7.11
N LEU A 98 3.57 18.26 5.93
CA LEU A 98 4.18 17.84 4.67
C LEU A 98 5.43 18.68 4.40
N ASP A 99 6.44 18.05 3.82
CA ASP A 99 7.63 18.69 3.32
C ASP A 99 8.15 17.95 2.09
N SER A 100 7.81 18.44 0.91
CA SER A 100 8.28 17.92 -0.37
C SER A 100 9.21 18.90 -1.09
N ARG A 101 9.89 19.79 -0.36
CA ARG A 101 10.90 20.68 -0.96
C ARG A 101 12.04 19.84 -1.54
N PRO A 102 12.61 20.24 -2.69
CA PRO A 102 13.68 19.52 -3.39
C PRO A 102 14.86 19.12 -2.49
N GLU A 103 15.29 20.02 -1.59
CA GLU A 103 16.38 19.77 -0.67
C GLU A 103 16.04 18.64 0.31
N HIS A 104 14.84 18.70 0.90
CA HIS A 104 14.37 17.69 1.85
C HIS A 104 14.19 16.32 1.18
N ILE A 105 13.68 16.27 -0.05
CA ILE A 105 13.56 15.01 -0.81
C ILE A 105 14.93 14.33 -0.94
N LYS A 106 15.98 15.09 -1.25
CA LYS A 106 17.35 14.58 -1.39
C LYS A 106 17.92 14.10 -0.05
N GLU A 107 17.71 14.86 1.03
CA GLU A 107 18.08 14.46 2.38
C GLU A 107 17.41 13.16 2.81
N VAL A 108 16.10 13.04 2.55
CA VAL A 108 15.34 11.82 2.84
C VAL A 108 15.86 10.63 2.05
N ALA A 109 16.16 10.79 0.76
CA ALA A 109 16.73 9.73 -0.07
C ALA A 109 18.05 9.22 0.51
N ASP A 110 18.97 10.12 0.86
CA ASP A 110 20.28 9.77 1.43
C ASP A 110 20.16 9.11 2.83
N ALA A 111 19.20 9.54 3.63
CA ALA A 111 18.92 8.93 4.92
C ALA A 111 18.25 7.54 4.78
N SER A 112 17.30 7.39 3.87
CA SER A 112 16.63 6.11 3.59
C SER A 112 17.60 5.07 3.03
N LEU A 113 18.52 5.45 2.14
CA LEU A 113 19.58 4.55 1.64
C LEU A 113 20.39 3.96 2.80
N LYS A 114 20.78 4.79 3.79
CA LYS A 114 21.53 4.35 4.97
C LYS A 114 20.70 3.37 5.83
N ARG A 115 19.43 3.71 6.13
CA ARG A 115 18.55 2.87 6.95
C ARG A 115 18.23 1.55 6.26
N LEU A 116 17.99 1.59 4.95
CA LEU A 116 17.72 0.41 4.12
C LEU A 116 18.98 -0.42 3.80
N ARG A 117 20.18 0.05 4.18
CA ARG A 117 21.48 -0.61 3.95
C ARG A 117 21.70 -0.96 2.48
N THR A 118 21.40 -0.01 1.59
CA THR A 118 21.51 -0.19 0.15
C THR A 118 22.00 1.08 -0.52
N ASP A 119 22.62 0.94 -1.69
CA ASP A 119 23.08 2.07 -2.50
C ASP A 119 22.01 2.62 -3.45
N VAL A 120 20.87 1.91 -3.58
CA VAL A 120 19.81 2.31 -4.49
C VAL A 120 18.42 1.97 -3.93
N ILE A 121 17.49 2.92 -4.03
CA ILE A 121 16.06 2.73 -3.80
C ILE A 121 15.41 2.30 -5.11
N ASP A 122 14.74 1.15 -5.12
CA ASP A 122 14.14 0.66 -6.37
C ASP A 122 12.91 1.48 -6.78
N LEU A 123 12.05 1.87 -5.82
CA LEU A 123 10.87 2.69 -6.08
C LEU A 123 10.69 3.72 -4.97
N PHE A 124 10.70 5.01 -5.32
CA PHE A 124 10.62 6.12 -4.38
C PHE A 124 9.31 6.89 -4.60
N TYR A 125 8.45 6.94 -3.58
CA TYR A 125 7.15 7.60 -3.67
C TYR A 125 7.12 8.93 -2.96
N GLN A 126 6.43 9.92 -3.53
CA GLN A 126 5.86 10.98 -2.71
C GLN A 126 4.67 10.41 -1.94
N HIS A 127 4.72 10.42 -0.61
CA HIS A 127 3.75 9.76 0.26
C HIS A 127 2.37 10.45 0.24
N ARG A 128 2.38 11.80 0.22
CA ARG A 128 1.21 12.66 0.01
C ARG A 128 1.65 13.89 -0.77
N VAL A 129 0.78 14.39 -1.61
CA VAL A 129 1.03 15.63 -2.37
C VAL A 129 1.10 16.80 -1.40
N ASP A 130 2.19 17.52 -1.43
CA ASP A 130 2.41 18.74 -0.66
C ASP A 130 1.89 19.96 -1.44
N PRO A 131 0.80 20.60 -0.98
CA PRO A 131 0.25 21.75 -1.70
C PRO A 131 1.15 22.99 -1.65
N GLY A 132 2.16 23.00 -0.77
CA GLY A 132 3.13 24.08 -0.65
C GLY A 132 4.28 24.00 -1.66
N VAL A 133 4.39 22.90 -2.44
CA VAL A 133 5.46 22.69 -3.41
C VAL A 133 4.87 22.25 -4.75
N PRO A 134 5.18 22.95 -5.87
CA PRO A 134 4.74 22.51 -7.20
C PRO A 134 5.16 21.07 -7.47
N ILE A 135 4.26 20.27 -8.02
CA ILE A 135 4.55 18.86 -8.29
C ILE A 135 5.67 18.67 -9.32
N GLU A 136 5.86 19.65 -10.18
CA GLU A 136 6.95 19.71 -11.17
C GLU A 136 8.31 19.79 -10.47
N ASP A 137 8.42 20.56 -9.38
CA ASP A 137 9.66 20.69 -8.60
C ASP A 137 9.96 19.38 -7.85
N VAL A 138 8.93 18.74 -7.32
CA VAL A 138 9.04 17.42 -6.71
C VAL A 138 9.52 16.38 -7.72
N ALA A 139 8.89 16.32 -8.90
CA ALA A 139 9.27 15.41 -9.96
C ALA A 139 10.68 15.70 -10.49
N GLY A 140 11.06 16.99 -10.57
CA GLY A 140 12.41 17.44 -10.93
C GLY A 140 13.47 16.95 -9.95
N ALA A 141 13.21 17.08 -8.64
CA ALA A 141 14.12 16.59 -7.61
C ALA A 141 14.33 15.05 -7.67
N VAL A 142 13.27 14.30 -7.88
CA VAL A 142 13.39 12.85 -8.03
C VAL A 142 14.10 12.48 -9.34
N LYS A 143 13.88 13.23 -10.43
CA LYS A 143 14.61 13.06 -11.68
C LYS A 143 16.12 13.20 -11.49
N GLU A 144 16.58 14.15 -10.69
CA GLU A 144 18.00 14.28 -10.34
C GLU A 144 18.52 13.04 -9.56
N LEU A 145 17.73 12.52 -8.61
CA LEU A 145 18.09 11.29 -7.88
C LEU A 145 18.17 10.06 -8.79
N LEU A 146 17.29 9.98 -9.79
CA LEU A 146 17.36 8.95 -10.85
C LEU A 146 18.65 9.08 -11.69
N GLN A 147 19.01 10.30 -12.09
CA GLN A 147 20.25 10.56 -12.83
C GLN A 147 21.52 10.25 -12.02
N GLN A 148 21.46 10.44 -10.69
CA GLN A 148 22.54 10.08 -9.77
C GLN A 148 22.61 8.57 -9.48
N GLY A 149 21.64 7.77 -9.95
CA GLY A 149 21.56 6.34 -9.68
C GLY A 149 21.13 5.97 -8.24
N LYS A 150 20.71 6.94 -7.44
CA LYS A 150 20.22 6.72 -6.07
C LYS A 150 18.81 6.11 -6.03
N VAL A 151 18.02 6.36 -7.05
CA VAL A 151 16.64 5.90 -7.23
C VAL A 151 16.50 5.29 -8.62
N LYS A 152 15.76 4.19 -8.77
CA LYS A 152 15.50 3.57 -10.08
C LYS A 152 14.14 3.97 -10.66
N HIS A 153 13.13 4.13 -9.83
CA HIS A 153 11.76 4.38 -10.24
C HIS A 153 11.08 5.40 -9.33
N PHE A 154 10.20 6.21 -9.91
CA PHE A 154 9.42 7.22 -9.22
C PHE A 154 7.93 6.84 -9.17
N GLY A 155 7.28 7.14 -8.05
CA GLY A 155 5.84 6.98 -7.88
C GLY A 155 5.20 8.08 -7.04
N LEU A 156 3.89 8.14 -7.07
CA LEU A 156 3.07 9.01 -6.21
C LEU A 156 2.14 8.14 -5.36
N SER A 157 1.64 8.72 -4.26
CA SER A 157 0.62 8.08 -3.41
C SER A 157 -0.50 9.06 -3.13
N GLU A 158 -1.76 8.62 -3.32
CA GLU A 158 -2.97 9.41 -3.09
C GLU A 158 -3.01 10.75 -3.84
N ALA A 159 -2.41 10.80 -5.03
CA ALA A 159 -2.42 11.95 -5.90
C ALA A 159 -3.67 11.99 -6.80
N GLY A 160 -4.20 13.17 -7.03
CA GLY A 160 -5.28 13.39 -7.99
C GLY A 160 -4.81 13.31 -9.44
N VAL A 161 -5.73 13.07 -10.37
CA VAL A 161 -5.45 12.82 -11.79
C VAL A 161 -4.62 13.95 -12.44
N GLN A 162 -4.92 15.20 -12.13
CA GLN A 162 -4.18 16.33 -12.71
C GLN A 162 -2.73 16.37 -12.21
N THR A 163 -2.53 16.10 -10.94
CA THR A 163 -1.18 16.02 -10.33
C THR A 163 -0.39 14.85 -10.93
N ILE A 164 -1.01 13.70 -11.13
CA ILE A 164 -0.39 12.54 -11.80
C ILE A 164 0.10 12.92 -13.19
N ARG A 165 -0.75 13.57 -14.01
CA ARG A 165 -0.40 13.99 -15.38
C ARG A 165 0.75 15.00 -15.40
N ARG A 166 0.72 15.98 -14.52
CA ARG A 166 1.77 17.02 -14.41
C ARG A 166 3.11 16.41 -13.98
N ALA A 167 3.12 15.58 -12.96
CA ALA A 167 4.34 14.88 -12.51
C ALA A 167 4.91 13.99 -13.61
N HIS A 168 4.05 13.19 -14.26
CA HIS A 168 4.43 12.24 -15.31
C HIS A 168 5.06 12.94 -16.54
N ALA A 169 4.62 14.16 -16.84
CA ALA A 169 5.19 14.97 -17.92
C ALA A 169 6.63 15.43 -17.65
N VAL A 170 7.01 15.62 -16.37
CA VAL A 170 8.38 16.02 -15.98
C VAL A 170 9.30 14.81 -15.84
N GLN A 171 8.81 13.78 -15.15
CA GLN A 171 9.48 12.51 -14.91
C GLN A 171 8.45 11.39 -14.97
N PRO A 172 8.58 10.43 -15.92
CA PRO A 172 7.64 9.32 -16.01
C PRO A 172 7.46 8.59 -14.68
N LEU A 173 6.20 8.43 -14.28
CA LEU A 173 5.83 7.68 -13.09
C LEU A 173 5.78 6.18 -13.41
N THR A 174 6.34 5.37 -12.52
CA THR A 174 6.28 3.90 -12.62
C THR A 174 5.02 3.35 -11.96
N ALA A 175 4.63 3.92 -10.82
CA ALA A 175 3.49 3.43 -10.05
C ALA A 175 2.76 4.56 -9.32
N LEU A 176 1.45 4.35 -9.13
CA LEU A 176 0.63 5.06 -8.16
C LEU A 176 0.26 4.10 -7.03
N GLN A 177 0.35 4.57 -5.78
CA GLN A 177 -0.08 3.82 -4.61
C GLN A 177 -1.29 4.49 -3.95
N ASN A 178 -2.47 3.90 -4.05
CA ASN A 178 -3.70 4.40 -3.41
C ASN A 178 -4.40 3.30 -2.62
N GLU A 179 -5.27 3.68 -1.67
CA GLU A 179 -6.22 2.71 -1.11
C GLU A 179 -7.12 2.18 -2.21
N TYR A 180 -7.23 0.86 -2.31
CA TYR A 180 -8.15 0.20 -3.22
C TYR A 180 -8.48 -1.20 -2.72
N SER A 181 -9.76 -1.49 -2.63
CA SER A 181 -10.31 -2.77 -2.19
C SER A 181 -11.79 -2.85 -2.54
N LEU A 182 -12.44 -3.98 -2.30
CA LEU A 182 -13.89 -4.10 -2.38
C LEU A 182 -14.64 -3.17 -1.41
N TRP A 183 -13.95 -2.63 -0.42
CA TRP A 183 -14.53 -1.66 0.54
C TRP A 183 -14.26 -0.19 0.19
N PHE A 184 -13.36 0.08 -0.75
CA PHE A 184 -13.04 1.43 -1.22
C PHE A 184 -12.69 1.39 -2.71
N ARG A 185 -13.56 1.93 -3.55
CA ARG A 185 -13.51 1.77 -5.02
C ARG A 185 -13.37 3.08 -5.80
N ASP A 186 -13.23 4.22 -5.13
CA ASP A 186 -13.10 5.53 -5.77
C ASP A 186 -12.03 5.59 -6.89
N PRO A 187 -10.90 4.83 -6.83
CA PRO A 187 -9.96 4.82 -7.95
C PRO A 187 -10.53 4.36 -9.29
N GLU A 188 -11.69 3.67 -9.30
CA GLU A 188 -12.34 3.21 -10.54
C GLU A 188 -12.95 4.36 -11.36
N GLU A 189 -13.28 5.50 -10.73
CA GLU A 189 -13.93 6.62 -11.40
C GLU A 189 -13.04 7.25 -12.46
N GLU A 190 -11.83 7.67 -12.10
CA GLU A 190 -10.91 8.37 -13.00
C GLU A 190 -9.47 7.86 -12.94
N VAL A 191 -9.03 7.34 -11.79
CA VAL A 191 -7.62 7.01 -11.57
C VAL A 191 -7.20 5.83 -12.44
N LEU A 192 -7.94 4.72 -12.42
CA LEU A 192 -7.53 3.51 -13.17
C LEU A 192 -7.44 3.77 -14.67
N SER A 193 -8.39 4.52 -15.25
CA SER A 193 -8.35 4.89 -16.68
C SER A 193 -7.15 5.77 -17.02
N THR A 194 -6.83 6.72 -16.15
CA THR A 194 -5.64 7.58 -16.30
C THR A 194 -4.34 6.78 -16.24
N LEU A 195 -4.23 5.84 -15.30
CA LEU A 195 -3.04 4.98 -15.18
C LEU A 195 -2.88 4.08 -16.41
N GLU A 196 -3.97 3.54 -16.93
CA GLU A 196 -3.95 2.71 -18.15
C GLU A 196 -3.48 3.52 -19.36
N GLU A 197 -3.99 4.74 -19.55
CA GLU A 197 -3.57 5.68 -20.60
C GLU A 197 -2.07 5.97 -20.53
N LEU A 198 -1.59 6.35 -19.34
CA LEU A 198 -0.20 6.75 -19.12
C LEU A 198 0.76 5.55 -19.00
N GLY A 199 0.25 4.34 -18.86
CA GLY A 199 1.07 3.14 -18.67
C GLY A 199 1.73 3.05 -17.29
N ILE A 200 1.06 3.55 -16.26
CA ILE A 200 1.52 3.56 -14.86
C ILE A 200 0.95 2.33 -14.13
N GLY A 201 1.77 1.64 -13.32
CA GLY A 201 1.33 0.56 -12.47
C GLY A 201 0.51 1.05 -11.27
N PHE A 202 -0.29 0.16 -10.69
CA PHE A 202 -1.10 0.49 -9.53
C PHE A 202 -0.80 -0.43 -8.35
N VAL A 203 -0.58 0.17 -7.18
CA VAL A 203 -0.20 -0.53 -5.95
C VAL A 203 -1.27 -0.27 -4.88
N PRO A 204 -2.31 -1.11 -4.79
CA PRO A 204 -3.32 -1.01 -3.74
C PRO A 204 -2.72 -1.21 -2.35
N TYR A 205 -2.80 -0.19 -1.48
CA TYR A 205 -2.59 -0.39 -0.06
C TYR A 205 -3.91 -0.64 0.68
N SER A 206 -3.86 -1.20 1.88
CA SER A 206 -5.04 -1.67 2.63
C SER A 206 -6.00 -2.53 1.80
N PRO A 207 -5.49 -3.47 0.98
CA PRO A 207 -6.32 -4.24 0.04
C PRO A 207 -7.33 -5.16 0.73
N LEU A 208 -7.14 -5.41 2.02
CA LEU A 208 -8.07 -6.16 2.89
C LEU A 208 -8.92 -5.26 3.80
N GLY A 209 -9.06 -3.97 3.47
CA GLY A 209 -9.83 -3.02 4.29
C GLY A 209 -9.29 -2.95 5.73
N ARG A 210 -7.97 -2.88 5.92
CA ARG A 210 -7.30 -2.89 7.22
C ARG A 210 -7.68 -4.08 8.10
N GLY A 211 -7.95 -5.23 7.47
CA GLY A 211 -8.34 -6.48 8.11
C GLY A 211 -9.84 -6.73 8.17
N PHE A 212 -10.70 -5.76 7.84
CA PHE A 212 -12.16 -5.94 7.88
C PHE A 212 -12.65 -7.01 6.90
N LEU A 213 -12.14 -7.01 5.67
CA LEU A 213 -12.52 -7.96 4.62
C LEU A 213 -12.08 -9.42 4.88
N THR A 214 -11.31 -9.65 5.95
CA THR A 214 -10.92 -11.01 6.35
C THR A 214 -12.03 -11.77 7.10
N GLY A 215 -13.07 -11.07 7.56
CA GLY A 215 -14.13 -11.62 8.41
C GLY A 215 -13.69 -11.88 9.86
N LYS A 216 -12.53 -11.36 10.30
CA LYS A 216 -12.02 -11.51 11.67
C LYS A 216 -12.35 -10.31 12.57
N ILE A 217 -12.96 -9.28 12.02
CA ILE A 217 -13.36 -8.05 12.72
C ILE A 217 -14.87 -7.93 12.61
N ASN A 218 -15.54 -7.76 13.75
CA ASN A 218 -16.98 -7.53 13.84
C ASN A 218 -17.28 -6.34 14.77
N GLU A 219 -18.54 -6.05 15.03
CA GLU A 219 -18.99 -4.93 15.86
C GLU A 219 -18.43 -4.97 17.30
N ASN A 220 -18.13 -6.16 17.84
CA ASN A 220 -17.63 -6.36 19.19
C ASN A 220 -16.10 -6.34 19.29
N THR A 221 -15.38 -6.28 18.18
CA THR A 221 -13.91 -6.29 18.17
C THR A 221 -13.38 -5.00 18.81
N THR A 222 -12.47 -5.13 19.76
CA THR A 222 -11.73 -4.03 20.37
C THR A 222 -10.32 -3.95 19.81
N PHE A 223 -9.79 -2.75 19.67
CA PHE A 223 -8.42 -2.50 19.22
C PHE A 223 -7.59 -1.91 20.37
N ASP A 224 -6.27 -2.13 20.33
CA ASP A 224 -5.35 -1.45 21.23
C ASP A 224 -5.56 0.07 21.18
N SER A 225 -5.35 0.77 22.29
CA SER A 225 -5.56 2.22 22.36
C SER A 225 -4.72 3.02 21.35
N SER A 226 -3.58 2.49 20.97
CA SER A 226 -2.68 3.08 19.97
C SER A 226 -2.99 2.68 18.52
N ASP A 227 -4.00 1.84 18.29
CA ASP A 227 -4.38 1.37 16.96
C ASP A 227 -5.11 2.47 16.18
N PHE A 228 -4.61 2.76 14.99
CA PHE A 228 -5.14 3.79 14.11
C PHE A 228 -6.62 3.57 13.71
N ARG A 229 -7.10 2.32 13.71
CA ARG A 229 -8.50 2.02 13.38
C ARG A 229 -9.50 2.63 14.36
N ASN A 230 -9.09 2.94 15.59
CA ASN A 230 -9.94 3.59 16.58
C ASN A 230 -10.44 4.98 16.16
N ILE A 231 -9.70 5.67 15.27
CA ILE A 231 -10.09 7.02 14.82
C ILE A 231 -10.77 7.02 13.44
N LEU A 232 -10.88 5.87 12.78
CA LEU A 232 -11.47 5.78 11.45
C LEU A 232 -12.99 5.64 11.52
N PRO A 233 -13.78 6.54 10.86
CA PRO A 233 -15.24 6.51 10.94
C PRO A 233 -15.87 5.18 10.51
N ARG A 234 -15.29 4.47 9.52
CA ARG A 234 -15.79 3.17 9.07
C ARG A 234 -15.53 2.02 10.05
N PHE A 235 -14.76 2.26 11.11
CA PHE A 235 -14.46 1.28 12.16
C PHE A 235 -15.27 1.46 13.44
N THR A 236 -16.23 2.38 13.49
CA THR A 236 -17.18 2.41 14.60
C THR A 236 -17.96 1.08 14.66
N PRO A 237 -18.44 0.63 15.83
CA PRO A 237 -19.24 -0.60 15.95
C PRO A 237 -20.44 -0.62 15.00
N GLU A 238 -21.15 0.51 14.86
CA GLU A 238 -22.32 0.65 14.00
C GLU A 238 -21.95 0.50 12.52
N ALA A 239 -20.87 1.16 12.08
CA ALA A 239 -20.40 1.06 10.69
C ALA A 239 -19.96 -0.37 10.38
N ARG A 240 -19.20 -1.02 11.28
CA ARG A 240 -18.76 -2.43 11.10
C ARG A 240 -19.97 -3.38 11.00
N LYS A 241 -21.00 -3.20 11.84
CA LYS A 241 -22.21 -3.99 11.78
C LYS A 241 -22.91 -3.84 10.43
N THR A 242 -23.08 -2.62 9.93
CA THR A 242 -23.73 -2.35 8.64
C THR A 242 -22.92 -2.89 7.49
N ASN A 243 -21.59 -2.74 7.52
CA ASN A 243 -20.67 -3.19 6.47
C ASN A 243 -20.46 -4.71 6.46
N GLN A 244 -20.97 -5.46 7.44
CA GLN A 244 -20.81 -6.91 7.53
C GLN A 244 -21.33 -7.64 6.27
N ALA A 245 -22.35 -7.10 5.61
CA ALA A 245 -22.89 -7.67 4.38
C ALA A 245 -21.84 -7.90 3.28
N LEU A 246 -20.82 -7.03 3.19
CA LEU A 246 -19.71 -7.20 2.25
C LEU A 246 -18.82 -8.39 2.62
N VAL A 247 -18.57 -8.58 3.91
CA VAL A 247 -17.79 -9.71 4.41
C VAL A 247 -18.54 -11.04 4.21
N ASP A 248 -19.86 -11.03 4.42
CA ASP A 248 -20.71 -12.21 4.22
C ASP A 248 -20.71 -12.62 2.75
N LEU A 249 -20.81 -11.68 1.81
CA LEU A 249 -20.69 -11.92 0.37
C LEU A 249 -19.36 -12.61 0.05
N LEU A 250 -18.24 -12.08 0.56
CA LEU A 250 -16.92 -12.70 0.35
C LEU A 250 -16.86 -14.10 0.95
N GLY A 251 -17.50 -14.33 2.10
CA GLY A 251 -17.58 -15.63 2.76
C GLY A 251 -18.30 -16.68 1.92
N GLU A 252 -19.41 -16.33 1.25
CA GLU A 252 -20.13 -17.26 0.39
C GLU A 252 -19.33 -17.67 -0.86
N ILE A 253 -18.64 -16.70 -1.47
CA ILE A 253 -17.77 -16.99 -2.62
C ILE A 253 -16.57 -17.84 -2.18
N ALA A 254 -15.97 -17.49 -1.03
CA ALA A 254 -14.84 -18.22 -0.47
C ALA A 254 -15.15 -19.71 -0.23
N LYS A 255 -16.32 -20.01 0.32
CA LYS A 255 -16.79 -21.41 0.52
C LYS A 255 -16.78 -22.18 -0.79
N ARG A 256 -17.36 -21.61 -1.87
CA ARG A 256 -17.42 -22.26 -3.18
C ARG A 256 -16.03 -22.48 -3.80
N LYS A 257 -15.13 -21.52 -3.60
CA LYS A 257 -13.75 -21.57 -4.12
C LYS A 257 -12.79 -22.34 -3.24
N LYS A 258 -13.22 -22.85 -2.08
CA LYS A 258 -12.35 -23.48 -1.05
C LYS A 258 -11.22 -22.54 -0.64
N ALA A 259 -11.52 -21.28 -0.48
CA ALA A 259 -10.62 -20.19 -0.15
C ALA A 259 -11.10 -19.45 1.12
N THR A 260 -10.37 -18.44 1.53
CA THR A 260 -10.78 -17.52 2.59
C THR A 260 -11.32 -16.20 2.02
N PRO A 261 -12.13 -15.43 2.79
CA PRO A 261 -12.57 -14.11 2.37
C PRO A 261 -11.41 -13.17 1.99
N ALA A 262 -10.30 -13.22 2.74
CA ALA A 262 -9.09 -12.46 2.43
C ALA A 262 -8.51 -12.83 1.06
N GLN A 263 -8.46 -14.11 0.75
CA GLN A 263 -7.97 -14.59 -0.54
C GLN A 263 -8.86 -14.16 -1.70
N ILE A 264 -10.19 -14.19 -1.52
CA ILE A 264 -11.13 -13.70 -2.55
C ILE A 264 -10.97 -12.19 -2.76
N ALA A 265 -10.83 -11.40 -1.69
CA ALA A 265 -10.62 -9.96 -1.80
C ALA A 265 -9.33 -9.61 -2.56
N LEU A 266 -8.23 -10.33 -2.30
CA LEU A 266 -6.98 -10.14 -3.03
C LEU A 266 -7.05 -10.64 -4.47
N ALA A 267 -7.66 -11.80 -4.70
CA ALA A 267 -7.86 -12.36 -6.05
C ALA A 267 -8.73 -11.43 -6.91
N TRP A 268 -9.74 -10.79 -6.32
CA TRP A 268 -10.54 -9.78 -7.00
C TRP A 268 -9.70 -8.60 -7.49
N LEU A 269 -8.81 -8.05 -6.64
CA LEU A 269 -7.88 -6.99 -7.05
C LEU A 269 -6.97 -7.43 -8.19
N LEU A 270 -6.43 -8.65 -8.09
CA LEU A 270 -5.56 -9.21 -9.13
C LEU A 270 -6.28 -9.42 -10.47
N ALA A 271 -7.59 -9.63 -10.45
CA ALA A 271 -8.42 -9.82 -11.64
C ALA A 271 -8.80 -8.50 -12.34
N GLN A 272 -8.67 -7.34 -11.67
CA GLN A 272 -9.09 -6.07 -12.25
C GLN A 272 -8.20 -5.65 -13.43
N LYS A 273 -6.89 -5.65 -13.26
CA LYS A 273 -5.92 -5.30 -14.30
C LYS A 273 -4.59 -6.05 -14.08
N PRO A 274 -3.85 -6.40 -15.14
CA PRO A 274 -2.58 -7.14 -15.02
C PRO A 274 -1.44 -6.33 -14.40
N TRP A 275 -1.58 -5.01 -14.32
CA TRP A 275 -0.61 -4.08 -13.77
C TRP A 275 -0.95 -3.62 -12.34
N ILE A 276 -1.89 -4.28 -11.67
CA ILE A 276 -2.25 -4.07 -10.26
C ILE A 276 -1.48 -5.06 -9.39
N VAL A 277 -0.78 -4.54 -8.37
CA VAL A 277 0.02 -5.31 -7.41
C VAL A 277 -0.35 -4.88 -5.99
N PRO A 278 -1.27 -5.57 -5.31
CA PRO A 278 -1.64 -5.25 -3.94
C PRO A 278 -0.51 -5.57 -2.95
N ILE A 279 -0.44 -4.76 -1.88
CA ILE A 279 0.56 -4.89 -0.81
C ILE A 279 -0.11 -5.16 0.56
N PRO A 280 -0.78 -6.30 0.78
CA PRO A 280 -1.33 -6.63 2.08
C PRO A 280 -0.22 -6.69 3.14
N GLY A 281 -0.43 -6.00 4.27
CA GLY A 281 0.45 -6.06 5.42
C GLY A 281 0.01 -7.15 6.41
N THR A 282 0.97 -7.82 7.04
CA THR A 282 0.73 -8.76 8.14
C THR A 282 1.93 -8.87 9.07
N THR A 283 1.68 -9.30 10.30
CA THR A 283 2.69 -9.63 11.32
C THR A 283 2.64 -11.12 11.69
N LYS A 284 1.91 -11.95 10.94
CA LYS A 284 1.70 -13.37 11.24
C LYS A 284 2.00 -14.23 10.02
N LEU A 285 2.83 -15.26 10.20
CA LEU A 285 3.27 -16.16 9.12
C LEU A 285 2.09 -16.84 8.41
N HIS A 286 1.13 -17.37 9.14
CA HIS A 286 -0.03 -18.05 8.54
C HIS A 286 -0.89 -17.09 7.68
N ARG A 287 -0.96 -15.79 8.03
CA ARG A 287 -1.65 -14.78 7.21
C ARG A 287 -0.83 -14.37 5.99
N LEU A 288 0.49 -14.35 6.10
CA LEU A 288 1.36 -14.17 4.94
C LEU A 288 1.11 -15.28 3.92
N GLU A 289 1.08 -16.53 4.36
CA GLU A 289 0.81 -17.70 3.51
C GLU A 289 -0.60 -17.65 2.91
N GLU A 290 -1.60 -17.26 3.71
CA GLU A 290 -2.97 -17.05 3.26
C GLU A 290 -3.02 -15.99 2.14
N ASN A 291 -2.37 -14.82 2.34
CA ASN A 291 -2.33 -13.74 1.35
C ASN A 291 -1.63 -14.18 0.05
N ILE A 292 -0.50 -14.86 0.17
CA ILE A 292 0.25 -15.40 -0.98
C ILE A 292 -0.62 -16.37 -1.79
N GLY A 293 -1.40 -17.21 -1.12
CA GLY A 293 -2.31 -18.17 -1.74
C GLY A 293 -3.36 -17.53 -2.64
N ALA A 294 -3.70 -16.26 -2.44
CA ALA A 294 -4.64 -15.54 -3.29
C ALA A 294 -4.20 -15.46 -4.76
N ALA A 295 -2.90 -15.46 -5.03
CA ALA A 295 -2.36 -15.41 -6.39
C ALA A 295 -2.64 -16.67 -7.21
N ALA A 296 -3.03 -17.78 -6.57
CA ALA A 296 -3.41 -19.02 -7.22
C ALA A 296 -4.93 -19.18 -7.40
N ILE A 297 -5.73 -18.23 -6.91
CA ILE A 297 -7.20 -18.30 -7.00
C ILE A 297 -7.64 -17.66 -8.31
N GLU A 298 -8.30 -18.44 -9.13
CA GLU A 298 -8.92 -17.98 -10.36
C GLU A 298 -10.38 -17.61 -10.10
N LEU A 299 -10.73 -16.36 -10.32
CA LEU A 299 -12.10 -15.87 -10.38
C LEU A 299 -12.56 -15.85 -11.83
N THR A 300 -13.61 -16.61 -12.12
CA THR A 300 -14.20 -16.64 -13.46
C THR A 300 -14.94 -15.32 -13.75
N ALA A 301 -15.29 -15.07 -15.02
CA ALA A 301 -16.11 -13.93 -15.38
C ALA A 301 -17.48 -13.92 -14.65
N ASP A 302 -18.03 -15.11 -14.36
CA ASP A 302 -19.29 -15.22 -13.59
C ASP A 302 -19.09 -14.84 -12.13
N ASP A 303 -17.99 -15.29 -11.50
CA ASP A 303 -17.64 -14.88 -10.13
C ASP A 303 -17.49 -13.36 -10.03
N LEU A 304 -16.79 -12.75 -10.98
CA LEU A 304 -16.58 -11.29 -11.01
C LEU A 304 -17.89 -10.53 -11.20
N ARG A 305 -18.79 -11.00 -12.09
CA ARG A 305 -20.11 -10.40 -12.25
C ARG A 305 -20.98 -10.53 -11.00
N GLU A 306 -20.93 -11.66 -10.33
CA GLU A 306 -21.64 -11.88 -9.06
C GLU A 306 -21.13 -10.92 -7.97
N ILE A 307 -19.82 -10.81 -7.82
CA ILE A 307 -19.19 -9.88 -6.85
C ILE A 307 -19.66 -8.46 -7.16
N GLU A 308 -19.58 -8.03 -8.41
CA GLU A 308 -19.97 -6.68 -8.83
C GLU A 308 -21.46 -6.41 -8.57
N SER A 309 -22.33 -7.32 -9.01
CA SER A 309 -23.77 -7.19 -8.81
C SER A 309 -24.19 -7.17 -7.33
N ALA A 310 -23.49 -7.89 -6.47
CA ALA A 310 -23.79 -7.92 -5.05
C ALA A 310 -23.17 -6.72 -4.31
N ALA A 311 -21.90 -6.38 -4.61
CA ALA A 311 -21.20 -5.26 -3.97
C ALA A 311 -21.86 -3.91 -4.32
N SER A 312 -22.34 -3.72 -5.55
CA SER A 312 -23.03 -2.48 -5.96
C SER A 312 -24.33 -2.19 -5.19
N LYS A 313 -24.92 -3.20 -4.54
CA LYS A 313 -26.12 -3.05 -3.69
C LYS A 313 -25.79 -2.72 -2.23
N ILE A 314 -24.52 -2.77 -1.87
CA ILE A 314 -24.05 -2.55 -0.51
C ILE A 314 -23.53 -1.12 -0.40
N THR A 315 -24.23 -0.28 0.36
CA THR A 315 -23.76 1.07 0.66
C THR A 315 -22.81 1.01 1.86
N VAL A 316 -21.51 1.28 1.62
CA VAL A 316 -20.51 1.33 2.67
C VAL A 316 -20.79 2.49 3.62
N GLN A 317 -20.82 2.21 4.91
CA GLN A 317 -21.03 3.20 5.97
C GLN A 317 -19.71 3.64 6.59
N GLY A 318 -19.60 4.95 6.87
CA GLY A 318 -18.43 5.59 7.48
C GLY A 318 -17.36 6.01 6.46
N ALA A 319 -16.87 7.23 6.65
CA ALA A 319 -15.79 7.77 5.81
C ALA A 319 -14.50 6.98 6.00
N ARG A 320 -13.66 6.99 4.97
CA ARG A 320 -12.35 6.33 4.94
C ARG A 320 -11.42 6.86 6.03
N TYR A 321 -11.37 8.17 6.15
CA TYR A 321 -10.57 8.91 7.13
C TYR A 321 -11.39 9.98 7.84
N PRO A 322 -10.95 10.47 9.01
CA PRO A 322 -11.37 11.76 9.52
C PRO A 322 -11.03 12.87 8.53
N GLU A 323 -11.80 13.95 8.51
CA GLU A 323 -11.71 15.02 7.53
C GLU A 323 -10.29 15.60 7.36
N HIS A 324 -9.57 15.86 8.45
CA HIS A 324 -8.23 16.43 8.44
C HIS A 324 -7.18 15.52 7.78
N ILE A 325 -7.44 14.22 7.69
CA ILE A 325 -6.58 13.24 6.98
C ILE A 325 -7.05 13.10 5.54
N GLU A 326 -8.37 13.05 5.31
CA GLU A 326 -8.94 12.94 3.96
C GLU A 326 -8.51 14.11 3.08
N GLN A 327 -8.45 15.31 3.63
CA GLN A 327 -7.96 16.52 2.92
C GLN A 327 -6.53 16.40 2.38
N LYS A 328 -5.75 15.40 2.79
CA LYS A 328 -4.39 15.13 2.28
C LYS A 328 -4.36 14.11 1.14
N THR A 329 -5.52 13.67 0.67
CA THR A 329 -5.67 12.69 -0.42
C THR A 329 -6.32 13.34 -1.65
N GLY A 330 -6.15 12.76 -2.82
CA GLY A 330 -6.80 13.21 -4.05
C GLY A 330 -6.34 14.56 -4.61
N ARG A 331 -5.17 15.08 -4.19
CA ARG A 331 -4.65 16.40 -4.57
C ARG A 331 -3.81 16.37 -5.84
#